data_2f7865edf440fca4e8bb4791316096df
#
_entry.id   2f7865edf440fca4e8bb4791316096df
#
_cell.length_a   1.000
_cell.length_b   1.000
_cell.length_c   1.000
_cell.angle_alpha   90.00
_cell.angle_beta   90.00
_cell.angle_gamma   90.00
#
_symmetry.space_group_name_H-M   'P 1'
#
loop_
_entity.id
_entity.type
_entity.pdbx_description
1 polymer ?
#
loop_
_entity_poly.entity_id
_entity_poly.type
_entity_poly.pdbx_seq_one_letter_code
_entity_poly.pdbx_strand_id
1 'polypeptide(L)'
;MLGLLAEQDCSNDEAAITKWWDDIQVWRDRQCLSYETSSDRIKPQQVIETLHKLTNGDAYVASDVGQHQMFAALYYPFNKPRRWINSGGLGTMGFGLPAGMGVKFAMPEEEVVVVTGDGSIQMNIQELSTAMQYDIPVKIINLNNRFLGMVKQWQDIIYQGRHSNSYMSSVPDFAAIAEAYGHVGIRIETPDQLEEGLQKALDMKDRLVFVDINVDETEHVYPMQIKGEGMDKMWLSKTERT
;
A
#
# COMPACT_ATOMS: atom_id res chain seq x y z
N MET A 1 -22.45 24.77 11.21
CA MET A 1 -21.95 25.09 9.84
C MET A 1 -22.92 24.58 8.76
N LEU A 2 -23.27 23.30 8.69
CA LEU A 2 -24.20 22.78 7.65
C LEU A 2 -25.60 23.46 7.69
N GLY A 3 -26.16 23.74 8.88
CA GLY A 3 -27.43 24.46 9.02
C GLY A 3 -27.38 25.90 8.47
N LEU A 4 -26.27 26.60 8.69
CA LEU A 4 -26.08 27.97 8.17
C LEU A 4 -25.89 27.96 6.64
N LEU A 5 -25.28 26.91 6.08
CA LEU A 5 -25.15 26.76 4.63
C LEU A 5 -26.47 26.42 3.96
N ALA A 6 -27.36 25.70 4.65
CA ALA A 6 -28.71 25.39 4.14
C ALA A 6 -29.66 26.62 4.15
N GLU A 7 -29.38 27.62 4.99
CA GLU A 7 -30.17 28.87 5.10
C GLU A 7 -29.67 29.97 4.15
N GLN A 8 -28.46 29.80 3.58
CA GLN A 8 -27.89 30.74 2.61
C GLN A 8 -28.02 30.14 1.21
N ASP A 9 -28.45 30.92 0.26
CA ASP A 9 -28.43 30.57 -1.16
C ASP A 9 -26.94 30.56 -1.64
N CYS A 10 -26.25 29.47 -1.30
CA CYS A 10 -24.88 29.23 -1.72
C CYS A 10 -24.90 28.64 -3.13
N SER A 11 -25.13 29.48 -4.15
CA SER A 11 -24.88 29.07 -5.52
C SER A 11 -23.39 28.81 -5.73
N ASN A 12 -23.06 27.68 -6.31
CA ASN A 12 -21.68 27.38 -6.71
C ASN A 12 -21.24 28.36 -7.81
N ASP A 13 -20.03 28.87 -7.72
CA ASP A 13 -19.40 29.55 -8.84
C ASP A 13 -18.93 28.48 -9.86
N GLU A 14 -19.82 28.12 -10.77
CA GLU A 14 -19.57 27.08 -11.77
C GLU A 14 -18.35 27.43 -12.67
N ALA A 15 -18.11 28.72 -12.93
CA ALA A 15 -16.97 29.16 -13.74
C ALA A 15 -15.64 28.94 -12.98
N ALA A 16 -15.61 29.24 -11.68
CA ALA A 16 -14.43 29.00 -10.85
C ALA A 16 -14.16 27.49 -10.69
N ILE A 17 -15.23 26.68 -10.53
CA ILE A 17 -15.12 25.21 -10.44
C ILE A 17 -14.59 24.66 -11.77
N THR A 18 -15.14 25.07 -12.91
CA THR A 18 -14.68 24.61 -14.22
C THR A 18 -13.20 24.93 -14.42
N LYS A 19 -12.81 26.19 -14.15
CA LYS A 19 -11.40 26.57 -14.25
C LYS A 19 -10.48 25.73 -13.37
N TRP A 20 -10.92 25.40 -12.15
CA TRP A 20 -10.17 24.56 -11.25
C TRP A 20 -10.01 23.12 -11.78
N TRP A 21 -11.07 22.60 -12.40
CA TRP A 21 -10.99 21.29 -13.07
C TRP A 21 -10.06 21.30 -14.28
N ASP A 22 -10.02 22.40 -15.05
CA ASP A 22 -9.08 22.55 -16.17
C ASP A 22 -7.61 22.53 -15.65
N ASP A 23 -7.32 23.23 -14.55
CA ASP A 23 -5.99 23.20 -13.91
C ASP A 23 -5.63 21.78 -13.43
N ILE A 24 -6.57 21.06 -12.79
CA ILE A 24 -6.40 19.67 -12.37
C ILE A 24 -6.11 18.77 -13.58
N GLN A 25 -6.81 18.98 -14.70
CA GLN A 25 -6.60 18.16 -15.90
C GLN A 25 -5.20 18.34 -16.47
N VAL A 26 -4.68 19.54 -16.50
CA VAL A 26 -3.27 19.82 -16.90
C VAL A 26 -2.27 19.02 -16.05
N TRP A 27 -2.53 18.92 -14.74
CA TRP A 27 -1.66 18.11 -13.85
C TRP A 27 -1.83 16.59 -14.08
N ARG A 28 -3.06 16.12 -14.32
CA ARG A 28 -3.35 14.71 -14.65
C ARG A 28 -2.68 14.27 -15.95
N ASP A 29 -2.66 15.14 -16.95
CA ASP A 29 -2.07 14.85 -18.27
C ASP A 29 -0.56 14.59 -18.20
N ARG A 30 0.10 15.00 -17.12
CA ARG A 30 1.51 14.65 -16.83
C ARG A 30 1.71 13.17 -16.52
N GLN A 31 0.65 12.45 -16.15
CA GLN A 31 0.69 11.02 -15.79
C GLN A 31 1.80 10.67 -14.80
N CYS A 32 1.94 11.48 -13.74
CA CYS A 32 3.01 11.34 -12.74
C CYS A 32 3.02 10.00 -12.00
N LEU A 33 1.94 9.21 -12.11
CA LEU A 33 1.85 7.85 -11.55
C LEU A 33 2.20 6.76 -12.57
N SER A 34 2.61 7.13 -13.79
CA SER A 34 3.07 6.13 -14.76
C SER A 34 4.37 5.48 -14.31
N TYR A 35 4.53 4.19 -14.59
CA TYR A 35 5.74 3.42 -14.30
C TYR A 35 5.99 2.41 -15.41
N GLU A 36 7.23 1.96 -15.53
CA GLU A 36 7.60 0.93 -16.49
C GLU A 36 7.34 -0.46 -15.92
N THR A 37 6.59 -1.27 -16.64
CA THR A 37 6.43 -2.68 -16.32
C THR A 37 7.66 -3.49 -16.71
N SER A 38 7.86 -4.63 -16.06
CA SER A 38 8.93 -5.56 -16.36
C SER A 38 8.37 -6.95 -16.63
N SER A 39 9.04 -7.72 -17.48
CA SER A 39 8.65 -9.12 -17.75
C SER A 39 9.15 -10.09 -16.67
N ASP A 40 10.16 -9.70 -15.92
CA ASP A 40 10.89 -10.56 -14.98
C ASP A 40 10.78 -10.09 -13.51
N ARG A 41 10.31 -8.86 -13.26
CA ARG A 41 10.18 -8.29 -11.93
C ARG A 41 8.79 -7.72 -11.68
N ILE A 42 8.25 -8.01 -10.52
CA ILE A 42 6.96 -7.45 -10.10
C ILE A 42 7.19 -6.05 -9.57
N LYS A 43 6.50 -5.06 -10.14
CA LYS A 43 6.53 -3.70 -9.62
C LYS A 43 5.57 -3.55 -8.43
N PRO A 44 5.96 -2.88 -7.34
CA PRO A 44 5.06 -2.63 -6.21
C PRO A 44 3.74 -1.96 -6.62
N GLN A 45 3.80 -1.04 -7.57
CA GLN A 45 2.63 -0.36 -8.15
C GLN A 45 1.67 -1.38 -8.76
N GLN A 46 2.20 -2.31 -9.56
CA GLN A 46 1.43 -3.35 -10.23
C GLN A 46 0.68 -4.25 -9.24
N VAL A 47 1.30 -4.56 -8.08
CA VAL A 47 0.63 -5.32 -7.01
C VAL A 47 -0.60 -4.58 -6.52
N ILE A 48 -0.46 -3.29 -6.22
CA ILE A 48 -1.54 -2.48 -5.66
C ILE A 48 -2.66 -2.25 -6.68
N GLU A 49 -2.33 -1.97 -7.94
CA GLU A 49 -3.32 -1.82 -9.02
C GLU A 49 -4.08 -3.14 -9.28
N THR A 50 -3.37 -4.27 -9.29
CA THR A 50 -4.02 -5.58 -9.43
C THR A 50 -4.95 -5.87 -8.25
N LEU A 51 -4.51 -5.56 -7.03
CA LEU A 51 -5.34 -5.70 -5.84
C LEU A 51 -6.59 -4.81 -5.92
N HIS A 52 -6.45 -3.55 -6.33
CA HIS A 52 -7.57 -2.65 -6.55
C HIS A 52 -8.56 -3.21 -7.59
N LYS A 53 -8.06 -3.68 -8.74
CA LYS A 53 -8.87 -4.31 -9.80
C LYS A 53 -9.67 -5.49 -9.24
N LEU A 54 -9.05 -6.41 -8.53
CA LEU A 54 -9.67 -7.64 -8.02
C LEU A 54 -10.68 -7.37 -6.89
N THR A 55 -10.49 -6.30 -6.12
CA THR A 55 -11.39 -5.89 -5.04
C THR A 55 -12.41 -4.82 -5.47
N ASN A 56 -12.37 -4.36 -6.73
CA ASN A 56 -13.16 -3.23 -7.25
C ASN A 56 -13.03 -1.95 -6.39
N GLY A 57 -11.90 -1.76 -5.72
CA GLY A 57 -11.67 -0.62 -4.82
C GLY A 57 -12.53 -0.61 -3.55
N ASP A 58 -13.18 -1.71 -3.21
CA ASP A 58 -14.14 -1.81 -2.10
C ASP A 58 -13.59 -2.46 -0.83
N ALA A 59 -12.35 -2.99 -0.85
CA ALA A 59 -11.76 -3.56 0.35
C ALA A 59 -11.43 -2.50 1.41
N TYR A 60 -11.45 -2.90 2.67
CA TYR A 60 -10.74 -2.19 3.73
C TYR A 60 -9.25 -2.50 3.60
N VAL A 61 -8.44 -1.48 3.45
CA VAL A 61 -6.99 -1.60 3.35
C VAL A 61 -6.35 -1.08 4.62
N ALA A 62 -5.83 -1.99 5.45
CA ALA A 62 -5.00 -1.65 6.59
C ALA A 62 -3.54 -1.67 6.13
N SER A 63 -2.90 -0.52 6.09
CA SER A 63 -1.52 -0.43 5.67
C SER A 63 -0.57 -0.38 6.85
N ASP A 64 0.47 -1.18 6.77
CA ASP A 64 1.64 -1.04 7.60
C ASP A 64 2.51 0.15 7.15
N VAL A 65 3.65 0.39 7.76
CA VAL A 65 4.46 1.59 7.54
C VAL A 65 5.75 1.27 6.78
N GLY A 66 5.92 1.92 5.63
CA GLY A 66 7.06 1.76 4.72
C GLY A 66 6.74 2.22 3.30
N GLN A 67 7.57 1.85 2.32
CA GLN A 67 7.27 2.13 0.90
C GLN A 67 5.94 1.52 0.46
N HIS A 68 5.59 0.32 0.95
CA HIS A 68 4.31 -0.34 0.69
C HIS A 68 3.11 0.53 1.08
N GLN A 69 3.20 1.30 2.18
CA GLN A 69 2.19 2.29 2.56
C GLN A 69 2.06 3.39 1.50
N MET A 70 3.18 3.91 1.04
CA MET A 70 3.21 4.99 0.05
C MET A 70 2.66 4.51 -1.30
N PHE A 71 3.05 3.30 -1.75
CA PHE A 71 2.49 2.68 -2.94
C PHE A 71 0.98 2.44 -2.80
N ALA A 72 0.52 1.91 -1.68
CA ALA A 72 -0.91 1.69 -1.46
C ALA A 72 -1.70 3.01 -1.47
N ALA A 73 -1.16 4.08 -0.85
CA ALA A 73 -1.80 5.39 -0.85
C ALA A 73 -1.92 6.03 -2.23
N LEU A 74 -0.95 5.78 -3.13
CA LEU A 74 -0.93 6.37 -4.47
C LEU A 74 -1.69 5.54 -5.51
N TYR A 75 -1.65 4.21 -5.42
CA TYR A 75 -2.10 3.31 -6.48
C TYR A 75 -3.35 2.50 -6.14
N TYR A 76 -3.95 2.69 -4.94
CA TYR A 76 -5.24 2.09 -4.59
C TYR A 76 -6.31 3.18 -4.48
N PRO A 77 -7.04 3.51 -5.56
CA PRO A 77 -8.15 4.45 -5.50
C PRO A 77 -9.29 3.91 -4.64
N PHE A 78 -9.71 4.67 -3.63
CA PHE A 78 -10.79 4.27 -2.72
C PHE A 78 -12.14 4.80 -3.22
N ASN A 79 -13.13 3.91 -3.36
CA ASN A 79 -14.49 4.27 -3.79
C ASN A 79 -15.38 4.74 -2.62
N LYS A 80 -14.99 4.39 -1.38
CA LYS A 80 -15.77 4.70 -0.17
C LYS A 80 -14.89 5.33 0.90
N PRO A 81 -15.43 6.25 1.71
CA PRO A 81 -14.69 6.80 2.84
C PRO A 81 -14.43 5.76 3.92
N ARG A 82 -13.42 6.00 4.75
CA ARG A 82 -13.03 5.15 5.90
C ARG A 82 -12.57 3.74 5.51
N ARG A 83 -12.13 3.54 4.27
CA ARG A 83 -11.56 2.26 3.81
C ARG A 83 -10.02 2.21 3.92
N TRP A 84 -9.39 3.35 4.17
CA TRP A 84 -7.94 3.47 4.34
C TRP A 84 -7.58 3.61 5.81
N ILE A 85 -6.92 2.61 6.38
CA ILE A 85 -6.51 2.54 7.79
C ILE A 85 -4.99 2.48 7.85
N ASN A 86 -4.36 3.52 8.40
CA ASN A 86 -2.90 3.60 8.47
C ASN A 86 -2.42 4.41 9.68
N SER A 87 -1.17 4.19 10.06
CA SER A 87 -0.47 5.00 11.07
C SER A 87 0.22 6.19 10.39
N GLY A 88 -0.57 7.12 9.78
CA GLY A 88 -0.04 8.24 9.01
C GLY A 88 0.60 9.36 9.83
N GLY A 89 0.27 9.45 11.12
CA GLY A 89 0.82 10.46 12.04
C GLY A 89 2.14 10.02 12.68
N LEU A 90 2.12 8.91 13.42
CA LEU A 90 3.30 8.41 14.13
C LEU A 90 4.18 7.50 13.26
N GLY A 91 3.64 6.88 12.22
CA GLY A 91 4.41 5.98 11.35
C GLY A 91 4.88 4.71 12.07
N THR A 92 3.98 4.06 12.79
CA THR A 92 4.30 2.90 13.61
C THR A 92 4.40 1.65 12.75
N MET A 93 5.60 1.11 12.54
CA MET A 93 5.79 -0.20 11.93
C MET A 93 5.17 -1.29 12.78
N GLY A 94 4.53 -2.29 12.14
CA GLY A 94 3.76 -3.35 12.80
C GLY A 94 2.30 -3.00 13.06
N PHE A 95 1.83 -1.80 12.67
CA PHE A 95 0.44 -1.38 12.81
C PHE A 95 -0.53 -2.17 11.93
N GLY A 96 -0.10 -2.56 10.72
CA GLY A 96 -0.99 -3.06 9.68
C GLY A 96 -1.77 -4.32 10.06
N LEU A 97 -1.07 -5.36 10.54
CA LEU A 97 -1.70 -6.63 10.89
C LEU A 97 -2.73 -6.49 12.02
N PRO A 98 -2.41 -5.97 13.21
CA PRO A 98 -3.40 -5.84 14.28
C PRO A 98 -4.55 -4.89 13.92
N ALA A 99 -4.30 -3.84 13.15
CA ALA A 99 -5.35 -2.95 12.67
C ALA A 99 -6.30 -3.66 11.70
N GLY A 100 -5.77 -4.42 10.72
CA GLY A 100 -6.58 -5.20 9.80
C GLY A 100 -7.43 -6.26 10.51
N MET A 101 -6.85 -6.95 11.50
CA MET A 101 -7.59 -7.88 12.35
C MET A 101 -8.74 -7.19 13.10
N GLY A 102 -8.48 -6.00 13.67
CA GLY A 102 -9.52 -5.20 14.34
C GLY A 102 -10.64 -4.79 13.39
N VAL A 103 -10.31 -4.40 12.16
CA VAL A 103 -11.31 -4.08 11.13
C VAL A 103 -12.14 -5.32 10.78
N LYS A 104 -11.49 -6.46 10.55
CA LYS A 104 -12.19 -7.71 10.21
C LYS A 104 -13.11 -8.18 11.34
N PHE A 105 -12.67 -8.00 12.58
CA PHE A 105 -13.49 -8.31 13.75
C PHE A 105 -14.74 -7.41 13.85
N ALA A 106 -14.60 -6.13 13.51
CA ALA A 106 -15.71 -5.18 13.50
C ALA A 106 -16.62 -5.30 12.26
N MET A 107 -16.08 -5.78 11.15
CA MET A 107 -16.73 -5.87 9.83
C MET A 107 -16.54 -7.27 9.25
N PRO A 108 -17.15 -8.30 9.83
CA PRO A 108 -16.86 -9.71 9.49
C PRO A 108 -17.18 -10.09 8.05
N GLU A 109 -18.16 -9.43 7.43
CA GLU A 109 -18.58 -9.73 6.05
C GLU A 109 -17.75 -9.00 4.98
N GLU A 110 -16.97 -8.00 5.39
CA GLU A 110 -16.24 -7.16 4.44
C GLU A 110 -14.88 -7.76 4.09
N GLU A 111 -14.39 -7.48 2.88
CA GLU A 111 -13.03 -7.82 2.50
C GLU A 111 -12.03 -6.90 3.20
N VAL A 112 -11.08 -7.50 3.92
CA VAL A 112 -10.03 -6.77 4.63
C VAL A 112 -8.66 -7.24 4.17
N VAL A 113 -7.88 -6.30 3.66
CA VAL A 113 -6.53 -6.52 3.16
C VAL A 113 -5.53 -5.76 4.02
N VAL A 114 -4.48 -6.43 4.44
CA VAL A 114 -3.33 -5.85 5.11
C VAL A 114 -2.21 -5.70 4.10
N VAL A 115 -1.83 -4.47 3.75
CA VAL A 115 -0.67 -4.21 2.91
C VAL A 115 0.53 -3.94 3.80
N THR A 116 1.56 -4.76 3.70
CA THR A 116 2.74 -4.69 4.56
C THR A 116 4.03 -4.89 3.75
N GLY A 117 5.16 -4.80 4.42
CA GLY A 117 6.49 -5.11 3.88
C GLY A 117 7.25 -6.04 4.83
N ASP A 118 8.28 -6.65 4.30
CA ASP A 118 9.11 -7.67 4.95
C ASP A 118 9.71 -7.24 6.31
N GLY A 119 10.08 -5.96 6.45
CA GLY A 119 10.56 -5.42 7.73
C GLY A 119 9.44 -5.11 8.71
N SER A 120 8.34 -4.55 8.21
CA SER A 120 7.25 -4.05 9.05
C SER A 120 6.43 -5.17 9.66
N ILE A 121 6.11 -6.22 8.88
CA ILE A 121 5.32 -7.36 9.35
C ILE A 121 5.98 -8.10 10.51
N GLN A 122 7.32 -8.12 10.57
CA GLN A 122 8.04 -8.80 11.63
C GLN A 122 7.88 -8.15 13.01
N MET A 123 7.41 -6.89 13.06
CA MET A 123 7.19 -6.18 14.34
C MET A 123 6.04 -6.78 15.16
N ASN A 124 5.03 -7.37 14.48
CA ASN A 124 3.85 -7.96 15.13
C ASN A 124 3.42 -9.29 14.49
N ILE A 125 4.35 -10.03 13.88
CA ILE A 125 4.05 -11.29 13.18
C ILE A 125 3.46 -12.36 14.12
N GLN A 126 3.73 -12.29 15.44
CA GLN A 126 3.16 -13.17 16.45
C GLN A 126 1.61 -13.09 16.53
N GLU A 127 1.01 -12.01 16.04
CA GLU A 127 -0.45 -11.86 15.99
C GLU A 127 -1.12 -12.84 15.00
N LEU A 128 -0.34 -13.55 14.18
CA LEU A 128 -0.83 -14.71 13.44
C LEU A 128 -1.43 -15.78 14.37
N SER A 129 -0.88 -15.92 15.59
CA SER A 129 -1.45 -16.80 16.62
C SER A 129 -2.83 -16.31 17.08
N THR A 130 -2.98 -15.01 17.28
CA THR A 130 -4.27 -14.39 17.64
C THR A 130 -5.28 -14.56 16.52
N ALA A 131 -4.86 -14.33 15.26
CA ALA A 131 -5.73 -14.53 14.10
C ALA A 131 -6.21 -15.97 13.97
N MET A 132 -5.36 -16.95 14.27
CA MET A 132 -5.71 -18.36 14.26
C MET A 132 -6.69 -18.72 15.39
N GLN A 133 -6.45 -18.20 16.59
CA GLN A 133 -7.29 -18.49 17.76
C GLN A 133 -8.73 -17.97 17.61
N TYR A 134 -8.91 -16.87 16.90
CA TYR A 134 -10.21 -16.18 16.77
C TYR A 134 -10.80 -16.26 15.35
N ASP A 135 -10.26 -17.11 14.49
CA ASP A 135 -10.72 -17.31 13.11
C ASP A 135 -10.87 -15.98 12.34
N ILE A 136 -9.82 -15.15 12.33
CA ILE A 136 -9.84 -13.83 11.69
C ILE A 136 -9.31 -13.91 10.24
N PRO A 137 -10.17 -13.97 9.21
CA PRO A 137 -9.78 -14.22 7.83
C PRO A 137 -9.38 -12.94 7.09
N VAL A 138 -8.22 -12.36 7.40
CA VAL A 138 -7.63 -11.25 6.65
C VAL A 138 -6.69 -11.74 5.54
N LYS A 139 -6.48 -10.90 4.52
CA LYS A 139 -5.50 -11.14 3.46
C LYS A 139 -4.28 -10.26 3.70
N ILE A 140 -3.13 -10.88 3.95
CA ILE A 140 -1.86 -10.17 4.15
C ILE A 140 -1.12 -10.16 2.82
N ILE A 141 -0.90 -8.98 2.27
CA ILE A 141 -0.17 -8.74 1.02
C ILE A 141 1.18 -8.13 1.40
N ASN A 142 2.20 -8.96 1.42
CA ASN A 142 3.55 -8.58 1.79
C ASN A 142 4.37 -8.21 0.55
N LEU A 143 4.73 -6.93 0.42
CA LEU A 143 5.62 -6.42 -0.62
C LEU A 143 7.07 -6.62 -0.15
N ASN A 144 7.64 -7.77 -0.50
CA ASN A 144 8.97 -8.19 -0.08
C ASN A 144 10.03 -7.67 -1.05
N ASN A 145 10.70 -6.60 -0.70
CA ASN A 145 11.82 -6.03 -1.46
C ASN A 145 13.17 -6.23 -0.76
N ARG A 146 13.21 -6.94 0.37
CA ARG A 146 14.40 -7.20 1.19
C ARG A 146 15.08 -5.95 1.74
N PHE A 147 14.33 -4.84 1.86
CA PHE A 147 14.84 -3.59 2.37
C PHE A 147 13.86 -2.92 3.33
N LEU A 148 14.38 -2.16 4.27
CA LEU A 148 13.64 -1.06 4.87
C LEU A 148 13.53 0.03 3.78
N GLY A 149 12.57 -0.18 2.89
CA GLY A 149 12.52 0.49 1.58
C GLY A 149 12.43 2.02 1.64
N MET A 150 11.70 2.57 2.61
CA MET A 150 11.63 4.02 2.81
C MET A 150 12.99 4.59 3.25
N VAL A 151 13.72 3.88 4.11
CA VAL A 151 15.09 4.27 4.52
C VAL A 151 16.03 4.20 3.32
N LYS A 152 15.96 3.10 2.56
CA LYS A 152 16.75 2.93 1.32
C LYS A 152 16.52 4.07 0.34
N GLN A 153 15.26 4.44 0.11
CA GLN A 153 14.89 5.52 -0.80
C GLN A 153 15.54 6.86 -0.40
N TRP A 154 15.56 7.19 0.89
CA TRP A 154 16.29 8.38 1.39
C TRP A 154 17.80 8.26 1.19
N GLN A 155 18.35 7.08 1.43
CA GLN A 155 19.78 6.82 1.22
C GLN A 155 20.15 6.97 -0.25
N ASP A 156 19.33 6.48 -1.17
CA ASP A 156 19.56 6.65 -2.61
C ASP A 156 19.44 8.10 -3.06
N ILE A 157 18.37 8.79 -2.67
CA ILE A 157 18.04 10.12 -3.20
C ILE A 157 18.90 11.21 -2.55
N ILE A 158 19.06 11.19 -1.22
CA ILE A 158 19.68 12.27 -0.46
C ILE A 158 21.15 11.96 -0.13
N TYR A 159 21.44 10.69 0.16
CA TYR A 159 22.75 10.30 0.65
C TYR A 159 23.62 9.59 -0.41
N GLN A 160 23.32 9.79 -1.70
CA GLN A 160 24.13 9.33 -2.84
C GLN A 160 24.34 7.80 -2.84
N GLY A 161 23.34 7.03 -2.44
CA GLY A 161 23.41 5.58 -2.39
C GLY A 161 24.31 5.02 -1.27
N ARG A 162 24.64 5.82 -0.27
CA ARG A 162 25.41 5.36 0.90
C ARG A 162 24.50 4.57 1.83
N HIS A 163 24.28 3.32 1.48
CA HIS A 163 23.41 2.42 2.24
C HIS A 163 24.05 2.04 3.60
N SER A 164 23.22 2.06 4.64
CA SER A 164 23.60 1.62 5.97
C SER A 164 22.38 1.00 6.67
N ASN A 165 22.49 -0.28 7.02
CA ASN A 165 21.50 -1.04 7.80
C ASN A 165 20.05 -1.02 7.24
N SER A 166 19.88 -0.78 5.93
CA SER A 166 18.57 -0.81 5.26
C SER A 166 18.31 -2.12 4.51
N TYR A 167 19.35 -2.89 4.17
CA TYR A 167 19.24 -4.19 3.51
C TYR A 167 19.08 -5.31 4.52
N MET A 168 18.11 -6.18 4.30
CA MET A 168 17.87 -7.39 5.09
C MET A 168 18.41 -8.60 4.35
N SER A 169 19.64 -9.00 4.65
CA SER A 169 20.31 -10.14 4.02
C SER A 169 19.65 -11.49 4.35
N SER A 170 18.97 -11.56 5.49
CA SER A 170 18.29 -12.75 5.98
C SER A 170 16.82 -12.44 6.23
N VAL A 171 16.02 -12.61 5.19
CA VAL A 171 14.55 -12.50 5.26
C VAL A 171 13.99 -13.90 5.48
N PRO A 172 13.08 -14.11 6.45
CA PRO A 172 12.47 -15.41 6.67
C PRO A 172 11.55 -15.82 5.51
N ASP A 173 11.27 -17.10 5.40
CA ASP A 173 10.23 -17.63 4.53
C ASP A 173 8.85 -17.32 5.13
N PHE A 174 8.23 -16.22 4.73
CA PHE A 174 6.97 -15.78 5.29
C PHE A 174 5.79 -16.70 4.97
N ALA A 175 5.80 -17.35 3.80
CA ALA A 175 4.78 -18.34 3.47
C ALA A 175 4.87 -19.55 4.42
N ALA A 176 6.06 -20.07 4.65
CA ALA A 176 6.27 -21.17 5.60
C ALA A 176 5.96 -20.75 7.04
N ILE A 177 6.23 -19.51 7.45
CA ILE A 177 5.82 -19.00 8.77
C ILE A 177 4.30 -19.01 8.89
N ALA A 178 3.57 -18.51 7.89
CA ALA A 178 2.11 -18.53 7.92
C ALA A 178 1.57 -19.94 8.06
N GLU A 179 2.13 -20.90 7.32
CA GLU A 179 1.77 -22.32 7.40
C GLU A 179 2.06 -22.91 8.80
N ALA A 180 3.20 -22.54 9.41
CA ALA A 180 3.54 -22.99 10.76
C ALA A 180 2.57 -22.46 11.84
N TYR A 181 1.91 -21.31 11.60
CA TYR A 181 0.81 -20.81 12.43
C TYR A 181 -0.57 -21.39 12.06
N GLY A 182 -0.65 -22.27 11.06
CA GLY A 182 -1.90 -22.92 10.62
C GLY A 182 -2.68 -22.15 9.56
N HIS A 183 -2.09 -21.11 8.98
CA HIS A 183 -2.67 -20.30 7.92
C HIS A 183 -2.25 -20.78 6.52
N VAL A 184 -2.74 -20.11 5.47
CA VAL A 184 -2.32 -20.38 4.10
C VAL A 184 -1.19 -19.43 3.71
N GLY A 185 -0.08 -19.98 3.25
CA GLY A 185 1.04 -19.25 2.65
C GLY A 185 0.97 -19.32 1.12
N ILE A 186 1.12 -18.20 0.44
CA ILE A 186 1.25 -18.11 -1.02
C ILE A 186 2.51 -17.31 -1.33
N ARG A 187 3.33 -17.81 -2.26
CA ARG A 187 4.48 -17.07 -2.76
C ARG A 187 4.26 -16.68 -4.22
N ILE A 188 4.58 -15.44 -4.56
CA ILE A 188 4.50 -14.89 -5.91
C ILE A 188 5.87 -14.31 -6.25
N GLU A 189 6.51 -14.85 -7.28
CA GLU A 189 7.88 -14.49 -7.65
C GLU A 189 7.98 -13.80 -9.01
N THR A 190 6.99 -14.00 -9.88
CA THR A 190 7.01 -13.48 -11.26
C THR A 190 5.70 -12.76 -11.64
N PRO A 191 5.75 -11.80 -12.57
CA PRO A 191 4.58 -11.00 -12.95
C PRO A 191 3.39 -11.81 -13.46
N ASP A 192 3.63 -12.92 -14.15
CA ASP A 192 2.59 -13.81 -14.68
C ASP A 192 1.79 -14.54 -13.57
N GLN A 193 2.39 -14.73 -12.39
CA GLN A 193 1.73 -15.35 -11.24
C GLN A 193 0.86 -14.37 -10.43
N LEU A 194 1.00 -13.05 -10.65
CA LEU A 194 0.49 -12.03 -9.75
C LEU A 194 -1.04 -12.05 -9.65
N GLU A 195 -1.73 -11.95 -10.78
CA GLU A 195 -3.19 -11.83 -10.80
C GLU A 195 -3.84 -13.13 -10.28
N GLU A 196 -3.38 -14.29 -10.72
CA GLU A 196 -3.89 -15.59 -10.26
C GLU A 196 -3.63 -15.82 -8.77
N GLY A 197 -2.43 -15.51 -8.30
CA GLY A 197 -2.06 -15.68 -6.88
C GLY A 197 -2.88 -14.78 -5.95
N LEU A 198 -3.09 -13.51 -6.33
CA LEU A 198 -3.94 -12.60 -5.58
C LEU A 198 -5.41 -13.02 -5.61
N GLN A 199 -5.93 -13.42 -6.77
CA GLN A 199 -7.31 -13.92 -6.89
C GLN A 199 -7.53 -15.15 -6.00
N LYS A 200 -6.61 -16.12 -6.05
CA LYS A 200 -6.64 -17.30 -5.21
C LYS A 200 -6.69 -16.96 -3.71
N ALA A 201 -5.91 -15.94 -3.29
CA ALA A 201 -5.94 -15.49 -1.90
C ALA A 201 -7.29 -14.87 -1.53
N LEU A 202 -7.85 -14.03 -2.40
CA LEU A 202 -9.13 -13.35 -2.19
C LEU A 202 -10.32 -14.32 -2.20
N ASP A 203 -10.24 -15.42 -2.93
CA ASP A 203 -11.31 -16.44 -2.99
C ASP A 203 -11.46 -17.24 -1.70
N MET A 204 -10.41 -17.35 -0.89
CA MET A 204 -10.42 -18.04 0.40
C MET A 204 -11.03 -17.17 1.50
N LYS A 205 -12.35 -17.02 1.53
CA LYS A 205 -13.05 -16.07 2.43
C LYS A 205 -13.02 -16.47 3.91
N ASP A 206 -12.81 -17.74 4.21
CA ASP A 206 -12.96 -18.35 5.53
C ASP A 206 -11.64 -18.40 6.35
N ARG A 207 -10.52 -17.93 5.77
CA ARG A 207 -9.22 -18.07 6.43
C ARG A 207 -8.25 -16.93 6.12
N LEU A 208 -7.28 -16.75 7.02
CA LEU A 208 -6.17 -15.85 6.77
C LEU A 208 -5.27 -16.45 5.69
N VAL A 209 -4.91 -15.61 4.71
CA VAL A 209 -3.95 -15.94 3.67
C VAL A 209 -2.82 -14.92 3.70
N PHE A 210 -1.60 -15.40 3.81
CA PHE A 210 -0.39 -14.60 3.72
C PHE A 210 0.21 -14.74 2.32
N VAL A 211 0.21 -13.67 1.56
CA VAL A 211 0.78 -13.62 0.21
C VAL A 211 2.12 -12.89 0.28
N ASP A 212 3.22 -13.62 0.12
CA ASP A 212 4.58 -13.07 0.06
C ASP A 212 4.96 -12.81 -1.41
N ILE A 213 5.09 -11.54 -1.79
CA ILE A 213 5.33 -11.11 -3.17
C ILE A 213 6.72 -10.53 -3.28
N ASN A 214 7.58 -11.18 -4.07
CA ASN A 214 8.91 -10.66 -4.38
C ASN A 214 8.79 -9.50 -5.35
N VAL A 215 9.03 -8.28 -4.87
CA VAL A 215 8.91 -7.06 -5.68
C VAL A 215 10.28 -6.45 -5.99
N ASP A 216 10.32 -5.64 -7.05
CA ASP A 216 11.53 -4.95 -7.47
C ASP A 216 12.10 -4.06 -6.38
N GLU A 217 13.27 -4.40 -5.90
CA GLU A 217 14.00 -3.69 -4.84
C GLU A 217 14.54 -2.31 -5.27
N THR A 218 14.54 -2.03 -6.57
CA THR A 218 15.07 -0.77 -7.12
C THR A 218 14.01 0.30 -7.30
N GLU A 219 12.72 -0.04 -7.12
CA GLU A 219 11.63 0.91 -7.24
C GLU A 219 11.59 1.90 -6.09
N HIS A 220 11.42 3.18 -6.46
CA HIS A 220 11.17 4.27 -5.53
C HIS A 220 9.78 4.84 -5.73
N VAL A 221 9.25 5.43 -4.65
CA VAL A 221 7.94 6.07 -4.69
C VAL A 221 8.06 7.46 -5.30
N TYR A 222 7.33 7.69 -6.38
CA TYR A 222 7.14 8.96 -7.04
C TYR A 222 5.66 9.14 -7.38
N PRO A 223 5.15 10.38 -7.42
CA PRO A 223 5.79 11.64 -7.03
C PRO A 223 6.07 11.72 -5.54
N MET A 224 7.11 12.49 -5.16
CA MET A 224 7.49 12.66 -3.76
C MET A 224 8.00 14.08 -3.48
N GLN A 225 7.51 14.66 -2.39
CA GLN A 225 8.04 15.92 -1.87
C GLN A 225 9.28 15.67 -1.01
N ILE A 226 10.32 16.46 -1.20
CA ILE A 226 11.53 16.38 -0.38
C ILE A 226 11.44 17.38 0.77
N LYS A 227 11.86 16.95 1.95
CA LYS A 227 11.85 17.75 3.18
C LYS A 227 12.62 19.07 2.98
N GLY A 228 11.98 20.16 3.35
CA GLY A 228 12.58 21.50 3.32
C GLY A 228 12.26 22.31 2.07
N GLU A 229 11.59 21.72 1.09
CA GLU A 229 11.09 22.44 -0.10
C GLU A 229 9.60 22.74 0.01
N GLY A 230 9.09 23.64 -0.84
CA GLY A 230 7.66 23.95 -0.94
C GLY A 230 6.86 22.77 -1.48
N MET A 231 5.54 22.75 -1.20
CA MET A 231 4.63 21.73 -1.71
C MET A 231 4.49 21.72 -3.23
N ASP A 232 4.87 22.81 -3.87
CA ASP A 232 4.94 23.00 -5.32
C ASP A 232 6.16 22.33 -5.96
N LYS A 233 7.13 21.90 -5.16
CA LYS A 233 8.38 21.29 -5.61
C LYS A 233 8.39 19.80 -5.28
N MET A 234 8.10 19.01 -6.30
CA MET A 234 8.04 17.55 -6.17
C MET A 234 9.03 16.87 -7.11
N TRP A 235 9.51 15.74 -6.68
CA TRP A 235 10.18 14.80 -7.55
C TRP A 235 9.12 13.94 -8.23
N LEU A 236 8.97 14.10 -9.53
CA LEU A 236 7.97 13.36 -10.33
C LEU A 236 8.50 12.00 -10.77
N SER A 237 9.81 11.91 -10.96
CA SER A 237 10.55 10.67 -11.24
C SER A 237 11.99 10.79 -10.74
N LYS A 238 12.81 9.78 -11.01
CA LYS A 238 14.25 9.82 -10.67
C LYS A 238 14.97 11.03 -11.27
N THR A 239 14.54 11.51 -12.42
CA THR A 239 15.20 12.56 -13.20
C THR A 239 14.36 13.84 -13.37
N GLU A 240 13.06 13.78 -13.13
CA GLU A 240 12.14 14.89 -13.37
C GLU A 240 11.72 15.54 -12.05
N ARG A 241 11.63 16.88 -12.10
CA ARG A 241 11.19 17.77 -11.01
C ARG A 241 10.09 18.70 -11.50
N THR A 242 9.23 19.18 -10.57
CA THR A 242 8.31 20.30 -10.85
C THR A 242 9.04 21.62 -10.89
#